data_4e3ff394c59e38996785f47d3a1bc282
#
_entry.id   4e3ff394c59e38996785f47d3a1bc282
#
_cell.length_a   1.000
_cell.length_b   1.000
_cell.length_c   1.000
_cell.angle_alpha   90.00
_cell.angle_beta   90.00
_cell.angle_gamma   90.00
#
_symmetry.space_group_name_H-M   'P 1'
#
loop_
_entity.id
_entity.type
_entity.pdbx_description
1 polymer ?
#
loop_
_entity_poly.entity_id
_entity_poly.type
_entity_poly.pdbx_seq_one_letter_code
_entity_poly.pdbx_strand_id
1 'polypeptide(L)'
;MEMLQRHGKGLSSEAKAKIAQAVAESLDGDQSTTSNVIHADFSRTTLVKGNTISIAQYDVRAAMGGGQVPAEYREFVRNLVVDKVQLDDLGLKYSDATNLKIITGWGQSMLGTIDDKSPIIVDVGITDFVEEGVYVFTWLQHLFVKRVQIHDAEHYLLVSDNKSFEPQKARMEEVHFQAKVLGAWNFRKL
;
A
#
# COMPACT_ATOMS: atom_id res chain seq x y z
N MET A 1 33.34 -20.68 -1.78
CA MET A 1 34.32 -21.33 -0.84
C MET A 1 35.75 -21.33 -1.40
N GLU A 2 35.98 -21.48 -2.70
CA GLU A 2 37.33 -21.54 -3.30
C GLU A 2 38.15 -20.23 -3.24
N MET A 3 37.52 -19.06 -3.27
CA MET A 3 38.21 -17.76 -3.14
C MET A 3 38.82 -17.49 -1.76
N LEU A 4 38.20 -17.97 -0.70
CA LEU A 4 38.71 -17.83 0.68
C LEU A 4 39.96 -18.66 0.95
N GLN A 5 40.15 -19.76 0.20
CA GLN A 5 41.33 -20.59 0.32
C GLN A 5 42.58 -20.01 -0.37
N ARG A 6 42.39 -19.18 -1.41
CA ARG A 6 43.51 -18.59 -2.20
C ARG A 6 44.08 -17.31 -1.57
N HIS A 7 43.30 -16.51 -0.84
CA HIS A 7 43.72 -15.20 -0.34
C HIS A 7 43.68 -15.04 1.20
N GLY A 8 43.28 -16.10 1.93
CA GLY A 8 43.10 -16.06 3.40
C GLY A 8 44.29 -16.42 4.25
N LYS A 9 45.53 -16.39 3.75
CA LYS A 9 46.73 -16.84 4.47
C LYS A 9 47.14 -15.96 5.69
N GLY A 10 46.46 -14.82 5.94
CA GLY A 10 46.77 -13.95 7.09
C GLY A 10 45.62 -13.74 8.07
N LEU A 11 44.48 -14.39 7.88
CA LEU A 11 43.32 -14.21 8.76
C LEU A 11 43.25 -15.26 9.85
N SER A 12 42.95 -14.83 11.09
CA SER A 12 42.75 -15.73 12.22
C SER A 12 41.53 -16.63 11.97
N SER A 13 41.47 -17.79 12.63
CA SER A 13 40.34 -18.73 12.52
C SER A 13 38.99 -18.07 12.89
N GLU A 14 39.03 -17.13 13.85
CA GLU A 14 37.84 -16.37 14.27
C GLU A 14 37.38 -15.36 13.22
N ALA A 15 38.29 -14.68 12.51
CA ALA A 15 37.94 -13.77 11.41
C ALA A 15 37.37 -14.53 10.21
N LYS A 16 37.88 -15.73 9.92
CA LYS A 16 37.33 -16.60 8.87
C LYS A 16 35.92 -17.09 9.21
N ALA A 17 35.65 -17.42 10.48
CA ALA A 17 34.33 -17.82 10.95
C ALA A 17 33.30 -16.67 10.83
N LYS A 18 33.69 -15.45 11.26
CA LYS A 18 32.81 -14.26 11.10
C LYS A 18 32.50 -13.91 9.64
N ILE A 19 33.49 -14.02 8.76
CA ILE A 19 33.27 -13.79 7.31
C ILE A 19 32.38 -14.90 6.76
N ALA A 20 32.55 -16.15 7.10
CA ALA A 20 31.71 -17.24 6.64
C ALA A 20 30.28 -17.09 7.14
N GLN A 21 30.06 -16.66 8.36
CA GLN A 21 28.74 -16.39 8.93
C GLN A 21 28.07 -15.20 8.25
N ALA A 22 28.79 -14.09 8.02
CA ALA A 22 28.26 -12.92 7.32
C ALA A 22 27.88 -13.24 5.86
N VAL A 23 28.65 -14.11 5.19
CA VAL A 23 28.31 -14.58 3.83
C VAL A 23 27.11 -15.52 3.87
N ALA A 24 26.98 -16.40 4.87
CA ALA A 24 25.82 -17.25 5.01
C ALA A 24 24.54 -16.43 5.28
N GLU A 25 24.60 -15.46 6.20
CA GLU A 25 23.50 -14.53 6.46
C GLU A 25 23.12 -13.68 5.25
N SER A 26 24.09 -13.31 4.40
CA SER A 26 23.86 -12.59 3.12
C SER A 26 23.23 -13.49 2.04
N LEU A 27 23.48 -14.80 2.09
CA LEU A 27 22.92 -15.76 1.12
C LEU A 27 21.52 -16.26 1.54
N ASP A 28 21.23 -16.31 2.85
CA ASP A 28 19.89 -16.62 3.36
C ASP A 28 18.91 -15.44 3.27
N GLY A 29 19.43 -14.21 3.07
CA GLY A 29 18.62 -12.99 2.88
C GLY A 29 18.06 -12.76 1.47
N ASP A 30 18.44 -13.58 0.47
CA ASP A 30 18.04 -13.35 -0.93
C ASP A 30 17.26 -14.50 -1.52
N GLN A 31 16.12 -14.79 -0.90
CA GLN A 31 14.95 -15.35 -1.60
C GLN A 31 13.78 -14.38 -1.59
N SER A 32 14.04 -13.09 -1.75
CA SER A 32 13.05 -12.20 -2.31
C SER A 32 13.10 -12.39 -3.84
N THR A 33 12.23 -13.26 -4.35
CA THR A 33 11.75 -13.10 -5.72
C THR A 33 11.54 -11.60 -5.92
N THR A 34 12.17 -11.02 -6.92
CA THR A 34 11.97 -9.64 -7.37
C THR A 34 10.53 -9.50 -7.87
N SER A 35 9.59 -9.52 -6.95
CA SER A 35 8.25 -9.06 -7.18
C SER A 35 8.37 -7.53 -7.23
N ASN A 36 8.13 -6.94 -8.39
CA ASN A 36 8.00 -5.49 -8.57
C ASN A 36 6.75 -4.93 -7.87
N VAL A 37 6.22 -5.63 -6.88
CA VAL A 37 5.09 -5.22 -6.05
C VAL A 37 5.64 -4.40 -4.89
N ILE A 38 5.30 -3.13 -4.86
CA ILE A 38 5.61 -2.25 -3.75
C ILE A 38 4.64 -2.58 -2.62
N HIS A 39 5.14 -3.24 -1.57
CA HIS A 39 4.38 -3.49 -0.35
C HIS A 39 4.56 -2.32 0.60
N ALA A 40 3.45 -1.72 1.03
CA ALA A 40 3.46 -0.77 2.14
C ALA A 40 3.41 -1.56 3.46
N ASP A 41 4.28 -1.21 4.42
CA ASP A 41 4.20 -1.78 5.76
C ASP A 41 3.14 -1.04 6.59
N PHE A 42 2.04 -1.73 6.88
CA PHE A 42 0.90 -1.19 7.62
C PHE A 42 0.78 -1.78 9.05
N SER A 43 1.87 -2.15 9.69
CA SER A 43 1.88 -2.97 10.91
C SER A 43 1.31 -2.34 12.19
N ARG A 44 0.96 -1.04 12.21
CA ARG A 44 0.73 -0.30 13.48
C ARG A 44 -0.71 0.09 13.83
N THR A 45 -1.73 -0.51 13.24
CA THR A 45 -3.09 -0.27 13.75
C THR A 45 -3.36 -1.16 14.95
N THR A 46 -3.70 -0.57 16.08
CA THR A 46 -3.97 -1.29 17.33
C THR A 46 -5.37 -0.99 17.84
N LEU A 47 -6.03 -2.03 18.38
CA LEU A 47 -7.26 -1.86 19.15
C LEU A 47 -6.91 -1.17 20.47
N VAL A 48 -7.57 -0.06 20.76
CA VAL A 48 -7.49 0.65 22.04
C VAL A 48 -8.57 0.10 22.98
N LYS A 49 -8.33 0.17 24.29
CA LYS A 49 -9.29 -0.32 25.31
C LYS A 49 -10.71 0.22 25.06
N GLY A 50 -11.69 -0.67 25.01
CA GLY A 50 -13.10 -0.35 24.81
C GLY A 50 -13.53 -0.51 23.34
N ASN A 51 -14.45 0.35 22.91
CA ASN A 51 -15.03 0.34 21.56
C ASN A 51 -14.29 1.26 20.58
N THR A 52 -13.09 1.74 20.93
CA THR A 52 -12.29 2.68 20.13
C THR A 52 -11.18 1.96 19.37
N ILE A 53 -11.00 2.39 18.12
CA ILE A 53 -9.95 1.91 17.20
C ILE A 53 -8.97 3.06 16.97
N SER A 54 -7.68 2.77 17.11
CA SER A 54 -6.62 3.69 16.70
C SER A 54 -6.17 3.34 15.28
N ILE A 55 -6.62 4.15 14.31
CA ILE A 55 -6.26 3.96 12.89
C ILE A 55 -4.98 4.70 12.62
N ALA A 56 -3.93 3.98 12.21
CA ALA A 56 -2.65 4.58 11.86
C ALA A 56 -2.78 5.36 10.54
N GLN A 57 -2.24 6.58 10.51
CA GLN A 57 -2.14 7.40 9.31
C GLN A 57 -0.73 7.30 8.74
N TYR A 58 -0.65 6.97 7.46
CA TYR A 58 0.59 6.87 6.70
C TYR A 58 0.66 7.99 5.66
N ASP A 59 1.81 8.62 5.51
CA ASP A 59 2.07 9.53 4.39
C ASP A 59 2.47 8.72 3.14
N VAL A 60 1.58 7.83 2.75
CA VAL A 60 1.72 7.11 1.48
C VAL A 60 1.14 8.00 0.38
N ARG A 61 1.99 8.48 -0.49
CA ARG A 61 1.57 9.25 -1.67
C ARG A 61 1.12 8.29 -2.75
N ALA A 62 -0.12 7.85 -2.68
CA ALA A 62 -0.73 7.13 -3.79
C ALA A 62 -1.12 8.15 -4.87
N ALA A 63 -0.45 8.08 -6.01
CA ALA A 63 -0.70 9.03 -7.10
C ALA A 63 -2.04 8.74 -7.77
N MET A 64 -2.92 9.73 -7.75
CA MET A 64 -4.18 9.73 -8.48
C MET A 64 -4.01 10.27 -9.91
N GLY A 65 -2.89 9.97 -10.54
CA GLY A 65 -2.59 10.49 -11.86
C GLY A 65 -1.35 9.84 -12.38
N GLY A 66 -0.60 9.95 -13.23
CA GLY A 66 0.57 9.33 -13.83
C GLY A 66 1.45 8.40 -12.99
N GLY A 67 1.03 7.96 -11.84
CA GLY A 67 1.75 7.07 -10.93
C GLY A 67 3.04 7.70 -10.37
N GLN A 68 3.34 7.51 -9.09
CA GLN A 68 4.64 7.89 -8.53
C GLN A 68 5.32 6.67 -7.93
N VAL A 69 6.63 6.54 -8.15
CA VAL A 69 7.47 5.63 -7.39
C VAL A 69 7.56 6.23 -5.97
N PRO A 70 7.22 5.50 -4.92
CA PRO A 70 7.34 6.02 -3.56
C PRO A 70 8.81 6.30 -3.26
N ALA A 71 9.19 7.56 -3.18
CA ALA A 71 10.44 7.97 -2.58
C ALA A 71 10.24 7.96 -1.07
N GLU A 72 10.94 7.04 -0.38
CA GLU A 72 11.07 6.92 1.07
C GLU A 72 9.78 7.20 1.87
N TYR A 73 9.27 6.15 2.50
CA TYR A 73 8.17 6.22 3.46
C TYR A 73 8.56 7.13 4.63
N ARG A 74 8.11 8.38 4.63
CA ARG A 74 8.13 9.18 5.86
C ARG A 74 6.89 8.83 6.66
N GLU A 75 7.10 8.05 7.70
CA GLU A 75 6.10 7.73 8.72
C GLU A 75 5.65 9.02 9.43
N PHE A 76 4.57 9.63 8.98
CA PHE A 76 3.84 10.60 9.78
C PHE A 76 2.81 9.82 10.61
N VAL A 77 3.27 9.32 11.75
CA VAL A 77 2.38 8.63 12.70
C VAL A 77 1.49 9.67 13.37
N ARG A 78 0.36 9.96 12.75
CA ARG A 78 -0.80 10.47 13.46
C ARG A 78 -1.79 9.33 13.55
N ASN A 79 -2.18 8.96 14.76
CA ASN A 79 -3.24 7.99 14.95
C ASN A 79 -4.56 8.76 15.05
N LEU A 80 -5.54 8.37 14.25
CA LEU A 80 -6.92 8.79 14.42
C LEU A 80 -7.61 7.78 15.34
N VAL A 81 -8.07 8.24 16.50
CA VAL A 81 -8.88 7.41 17.42
C VAL A 81 -10.35 7.62 17.07
N VAL A 82 -11.02 6.54 16.65
CA VAL A 82 -12.42 6.56 16.23
C VAL A 82 -13.20 5.54 17.06
N ASP A 83 -14.43 5.88 17.41
CA ASP A 83 -15.36 4.91 18.02
C ASP A 83 -15.86 3.95 16.93
N LYS A 84 -15.83 2.64 17.21
CA LYS A 84 -16.28 1.60 16.30
C LYS A 84 -17.75 1.79 15.91
N VAL A 85 -18.60 2.20 16.85
CA VAL A 85 -20.03 2.46 16.59
C VAL A 85 -20.17 3.56 15.52
N GLN A 86 -19.34 4.60 15.56
CA GLN A 86 -19.38 5.66 14.53
C GLN A 86 -18.98 5.17 13.14
N LEU A 87 -18.04 4.23 13.06
CA LEU A 87 -17.68 3.62 11.76
C LEU A 87 -18.83 2.75 11.23
N ASP A 88 -19.46 1.98 12.10
CA ASP A 88 -20.60 1.14 11.75
C ASP A 88 -21.81 2.02 11.33
N ASP A 89 -22.06 3.12 12.02
CA ASP A 89 -23.12 4.11 11.71
C ASP A 89 -22.90 4.79 10.34
N LEU A 90 -21.64 4.97 9.93
CA LEU A 90 -21.29 5.47 8.59
C LEU A 90 -21.55 4.41 7.50
N GLY A 91 -21.93 3.18 7.87
CA GLY A 91 -22.18 2.09 6.94
C GLY A 91 -20.92 1.57 6.23
N LEU A 92 -19.74 1.80 6.79
CA LEU A 92 -18.48 1.33 6.21
C LEU A 92 -18.37 -0.19 6.39
N LYS A 93 -18.27 -0.90 5.29
CA LYS A 93 -18.02 -2.35 5.26
C LYS A 93 -16.53 -2.60 5.17
N TYR A 94 -15.94 -3.17 6.21
CA TYR A 94 -14.51 -3.50 6.30
C TYR A 94 -14.31 -4.95 6.72
N SER A 95 -13.15 -5.52 6.38
CA SER A 95 -12.80 -6.91 6.70
C SER A 95 -12.55 -7.11 8.20
N ASP A 96 -11.71 -6.27 8.77
CA ASP A 96 -11.41 -6.21 10.20
C ASP A 96 -10.96 -4.78 10.57
N ALA A 97 -11.28 -4.35 11.80
CA ALA A 97 -10.92 -3.03 12.29
C ALA A 97 -9.40 -2.78 12.34
N THR A 98 -8.60 -3.82 12.54
CA THR A 98 -7.13 -3.74 12.55
C THR A 98 -6.54 -3.51 11.17
N ASN A 99 -7.30 -3.82 10.11
CA ASN A 99 -6.92 -3.60 8.71
C ASN A 99 -7.22 -2.18 8.22
N LEU A 100 -7.91 -1.37 9.03
CA LEU A 100 -8.19 0.00 8.67
C LEU A 100 -6.93 0.87 8.77
N LYS A 101 -6.66 1.65 7.72
CA LYS A 101 -5.57 2.62 7.64
C LYS A 101 -6.05 3.91 7.03
N ILE A 102 -5.31 4.99 7.31
CA ILE A 102 -5.51 6.26 6.64
C ILE A 102 -4.26 6.53 5.80
N ILE A 103 -4.47 6.81 4.53
CA ILE A 103 -3.43 7.27 3.60
C ILE A 103 -3.85 8.58 2.97
N THR A 104 -2.90 9.29 2.36
CA THR A 104 -3.19 10.55 1.68
C THR A 104 -3.37 10.31 0.18
N GLY A 105 -4.51 10.70 -0.36
CA GLY A 105 -4.76 10.69 -1.81
C GLY A 105 -4.09 11.90 -2.48
N TRP A 106 -3.25 11.66 -3.49
CA TRP A 106 -2.56 12.72 -4.22
C TRP A 106 -2.96 12.78 -5.68
N GLY A 107 -3.19 13.98 -6.17
CA GLY A 107 -3.48 14.24 -7.57
C GLY A 107 -4.97 14.56 -7.83
N GLN A 108 -5.29 14.75 -9.10
CA GLN A 108 -6.58 15.28 -9.51
C GLN A 108 -7.50 14.26 -10.19
N SER A 109 -7.03 13.03 -10.43
CA SER A 109 -7.81 12.06 -11.22
C SER A 109 -9.10 11.59 -10.52
N MET A 110 -9.18 11.71 -9.20
CA MET A 110 -10.35 11.32 -8.41
C MET A 110 -11.15 12.54 -7.89
N LEU A 111 -10.89 13.75 -8.42
CA LEU A 111 -11.63 14.96 -8.03
C LEU A 111 -13.14 14.78 -8.22
N GLY A 112 -13.89 15.23 -7.24
CA GLY A 112 -15.33 15.03 -7.12
C GLY A 112 -15.69 13.93 -6.12
N THR A 113 -14.87 12.88 -6.01
CA THR A 113 -14.99 11.83 -5.00
C THR A 113 -13.91 11.96 -3.93
N ILE A 114 -12.66 12.18 -4.33
CA ILE A 114 -11.51 12.37 -3.45
C ILE A 114 -10.78 13.64 -3.89
N ASP A 115 -10.71 14.63 -3.01
CA ASP A 115 -9.98 15.86 -3.30
C ASP A 115 -8.47 15.63 -3.14
N ASP A 116 -7.66 16.44 -3.85
CA ASP A 116 -6.20 16.37 -3.75
C ASP A 116 -5.72 16.54 -2.30
N LYS A 117 -4.83 15.68 -1.85
CA LYS A 117 -4.30 15.62 -0.48
C LYS A 117 -5.32 15.28 0.62
N SER A 118 -6.49 14.78 0.25
CA SER A 118 -7.47 14.32 1.24
C SER A 118 -7.02 13.02 1.91
N PRO A 119 -7.23 12.89 3.23
CA PRO A 119 -7.12 11.62 3.91
C PRO A 119 -8.19 10.66 3.39
N ILE A 120 -7.80 9.43 3.09
CA ILE A 120 -8.71 8.35 2.69
C ILE A 120 -8.56 7.18 3.65
N ILE A 121 -9.70 6.59 4.04
CA ILE A 121 -9.75 5.39 4.85
C ILE A 121 -9.71 4.21 3.90
N VAL A 122 -8.78 3.29 4.14
CA VAL A 122 -8.59 2.09 3.33
C VAL A 122 -8.62 0.84 4.21
N ASP A 123 -9.05 -0.27 3.63
CA ASP A 123 -8.97 -1.61 4.23
C ASP A 123 -7.87 -2.40 3.51
N VAL A 124 -6.74 -2.60 4.20
CA VAL A 124 -5.59 -3.34 3.66
C VAL A 124 -5.76 -4.86 3.74
N GLY A 125 -6.82 -5.35 4.37
CA GLY A 125 -7.19 -6.77 4.36
C GLY A 125 -7.90 -7.18 3.07
N ILE A 126 -8.31 -6.23 2.23
CA ILE A 126 -8.94 -6.49 0.93
C ILE A 126 -7.87 -6.29 -0.16
N THR A 127 -7.20 -7.38 -0.52
CA THR A 127 -6.11 -7.42 -1.50
C THR A 127 -6.50 -8.02 -2.84
N ASP A 128 -7.81 -8.27 -3.04
CA ASP A 128 -8.38 -8.81 -4.26
C ASP A 128 -9.58 -7.97 -4.71
N PHE A 129 -9.98 -8.14 -5.98
CA PHE A 129 -11.21 -7.54 -6.47
C PHE A 129 -12.42 -8.25 -5.88
N VAL A 130 -13.20 -7.55 -5.05
CA VAL A 130 -14.42 -8.11 -4.43
C VAL A 130 -15.70 -7.57 -5.06
N GLU A 131 -15.70 -6.31 -5.49
CA GLU A 131 -16.82 -5.63 -6.14
C GLU A 131 -16.31 -4.37 -6.84
N GLU A 132 -17.11 -3.77 -7.71
CA GLU A 132 -16.78 -2.47 -8.29
C GLU A 132 -16.64 -1.41 -7.20
N GLY A 133 -15.57 -0.64 -7.23
CA GLY A 133 -15.25 0.33 -6.18
C GLY A 133 -13.93 1.02 -6.39
N VAL A 134 -13.54 1.86 -5.45
CA VAL A 134 -12.24 2.54 -5.47
C VAL A 134 -11.21 1.69 -4.73
N TYR A 135 -10.06 1.50 -5.35
CA TYR A 135 -8.98 0.68 -4.83
C TYR A 135 -7.64 1.42 -4.87
N VAL A 136 -6.78 1.04 -3.95
CA VAL A 136 -5.34 1.29 -4.02
C VAL A 136 -4.70 0.05 -4.63
N PHE A 137 -3.97 0.20 -5.72
CA PHE A 137 -3.36 -0.92 -6.43
C PHE A 137 -2.08 -0.51 -7.14
N THR A 138 -1.22 -1.48 -7.41
CA THR A 138 -0.04 -1.32 -8.25
C THR A 138 -0.37 -1.80 -9.66
N TRP A 139 -0.02 -0.99 -10.66
CA TRP A 139 -0.10 -1.30 -12.09
C TRP A 139 1.06 -0.61 -12.80
N LEU A 140 1.73 -1.30 -13.73
CA LEU A 140 2.92 -0.81 -14.43
C LEU A 140 3.97 -0.23 -13.46
N GLN A 141 4.20 -0.89 -12.31
CA GLN A 141 5.15 -0.48 -11.26
C GLN A 141 4.82 0.87 -10.56
N HIS A 142 3.60 1.38 -10.73
CA HIS A 142 3.15 2.59 -10.08
C HIS A 142 1.95 2.31 -9.16
N LEU A 143 1.88 3.05 -8.06
CA LEU A 143 0.76 2.98 -7.13
C LEU A 143 -0.34 3.96 -7.57
N PHE A 144 -1.56 3.45 -7.70
CA PHE A 144 -2.73 4.21 -8.11
C PHE A 144 -3.85 4.15 -7.09
N VAL A 145 -4.69 5.20 -7.09
CA VAL A 145 -6.03 5.18 -6.51
C VAL A 145 -7.00 5.48 -7.65
N LYS A 146 -7.83 4.51 -8.03
CA LYS A 146 -8.84 4.66 -9.08
C LYS A 146 -10.04 3.77 -8.80
N ARG A 147 -11.14 4.08 -9.46
CA ARG A 147 -12.30 3.19 -9.53
C ARG A 147 -11.98 2.04 -10.46
N VAL A 148 -12.22 0.82 -9.98
CA VAL A 148 -12.01 -0.40 -10.75
C VAL A 148 -13.35 -1.03 -11.06
N GLN A 149 -13.57 -1.32 -12.33
CA GLN A 149 -14.75 -2.01 -12.85
C GLN A 149 -14.30 -3.21 -13.69
N ILE A 150 -15.14 -4.22 -13.82
CA ILE A 150 -14.90 -5.31 -14.78
C ILE A 150 -15.21 -4.76 -16.18
N HIS A 151 -14.26 -4.86 -17.10
CA HIS A 151 -14.46 -4.52 -18.50
C HIS A 151 -14.88 -5.73 -19.33
N ASP A 152 -14.13 -6.83 -19.20
CA ASP A 152 -14.39 -8.12 -19.83
C ASP A 152 -13.77 -9.26 -18.99
N ALA A 153 -13.76 -10.49 -19.51
CA ALA A 153 -13.27 -11.67 -18.78
C ALA A 153 -11.78 -11.61 -18.39
N GLU A 154 -10.97 -10.76 -19.04
CA GLU A 154 -9.53 -10.69 -18.84
C GLU A 154 -9.06 -9.30 -18.37
N HIS A 155 -9.96 -8.30 -18.35
CA HIS A 155 -9.56 -6.92 -18.14
C HIS A 155 -10.44 -6.17 -17.14
N TYR A 156 -9.78 -5.31 -16.38
CA TYR A 156 -10.39 -4.23 -15.63
C TYR A 156 -10.45 -2.95 -16.47
N LEU A 157 -11.44 -2.11 -16.16
CA LEU A 157 -11.50 -0.72 -16.55
C LEU A 157 -11.12 0.13 -15.35
N LEU A 158 -10.00 0.84 -15.46
CA LEU A 158 -9.47 1.75 -14.43
C LEU A 158 -10.00 3.14 -14.71
N VAL A 159 -10.98 3.57 -13.92
CA VAL A 159 -11.73 4.81 -14.14
C VAL A 159 -11.26 5.89 -13.16
N SER A 160 -11.04 7.07 -13.69
CA SER A 160 -10.85 8.31 -12.92
C SER A 160 -12.21 8.99 -12.75
N ASP A 161 -12.58 9.34 -11.51
CA ASP A 161 -13.86 10.03 -11.26
C ASP A 161 -13.84 11.47 -11.80
N ASN A 162 -12.65 12.06 -12.00
CA ASN A 162 -12.48 13.28 -12.76
C ASN A 162 -12.54 12.99 -14.27
N LYS A 163 -13.58 13.50 -14.91
CA LYS A 163 -13.88 13.28 -16.34
C LYS A 163 -12.83 13.85 -17.31
N SER A 164 -11.87 14.63 -16.83
CA SER A 164 -10.74 15.10 -17.64
C SER A 164 -9.69 14.01 -17.90
N PHE A 165 -9.84 12.84 -17.27
CA PHE A 165 -8.95 11.69 -17.43
C PHE A 165 -9.71 10.55 -18.09
N GLU A 166 -9.17 10.05 -19.19
CA GLU A 166 -9.74 8.91 -19.90
C GLU A 166 -9.61 7.61 -19.09
N PRO A 167 -10.63 6.72 -19.12
CA PRO A 167 -10.52 5.40 -18.54
C PRO A 167 -9.42 4.58 -19.22
N GLN A 168 -8.74 3.74 -18.45
CA GLN A 168 -7.65 2.90 -18.92
C GLN A 168 -8.04 1.42 -18.79
N LYS A 169 -7.81 0.65 -19.85
CA LYS A 169 -8.01 -0.80 -19.84
C LYS A 169 -6.71 -1.46 -19.38
N ALA A 170 -6.79 -2.33 -18.37
CA ALA A 170 -5.65 -3.06 -17.80
C ALA A 170 -5.96 -4.56 -17.75
N ARG A 171 -4.97 -5.42 -18.01
CA ARG A 171 -5.12 -6.85 -17.79
C ARG A 171 -5.27 -7.14 -16.30
N MET A 172 -6.14 -8.09 -15.94
CA MET A 172 -6.37 -8.44 -14.54
C MET A 172 -5.09 -8.91 -13.84
N GLU A 173 -4.25 -9.67 -14.54
CA GLU A 173 -2.97 -10.19 -14.04
C GLU A 173 -1.90 -9.12 -13.77
N GLU A 174 -2.05 -7.92 -14.33
CA GLU A 174 -1.11 -6.81 -14.16
C GLU A 174 -1.51 -5.89 -13.00
N VAL A 175 -2.73 -6.03 -12.47
CA VAL A 175 -3.27 -5.17 -11.41
C VAL A 175 -3.15 -5.88 -10.07
N HIS A 176 -2.34 -5.33 -9.17
CA HIS A 176 -2.10 -5.90 -7.84
C HIS A 176 -2.74 -5.02 -6.78
N PHE A 177 -3.86 -5.46 -6.24
CA PHE A 177 -4.59 -4.72 -5.22
C PHE A 177 -3.83 -4.68 -3.90
N GLN A 178 -3.80 -3.51 -3.27
CA GLN A 178 -3.16 -3.26 -1.98
C GLN A 178 -4.18 -2.99 -0.87
N ALA A 179 -5.29 -2.35 -1.23
CA ALA A 179 -6.38 -2.03 -0.32
C ALA A 179 -7.64 -1.60 -1.07
N LYS A 180 -8.79 -1.75 -0.43
CA LYS A 180 -10.04 -1.13 -0.87
C LYS A 180 -10.23 0.22 -0.17
N VAL A 181 -10.59 1.25 -0.91
CA VAL A 181 -10.93 2.57 -0.35
C VAL A 181 -12.38 2.52 0.16
N LEU A 182 -12.58 2.85 1.42
CA LEU A 182 -13.88 2.84 2.09
C LEU A 182 -14.52 4.22 2.14
N GLY A 183 -13.70 5.28 2.24
CA GLY A 183 -14.19 6.64 2.34
C GLY A 183 -13.09 7.68 2.20
N ALA A 184 -13.47 8.93 2.02
CA ALA A 184 -12.56 10.05 1.92
C ALA A 184 -13.01 11.20 2.83
N TRP A 185 -12.05 11.90 3.38
CA TRP A 185 -12.26 13.12 4.16
C TRP A 185 -11.95 14.34 3.30
N ASN A 186 -12.98 14.89 2.67
CA ASN A 186 -12.81 16.05 1.80
C ASN A 186 -13.06 17.33 2.60
N PHE A 187 -12.03 18.14 2.75
CA PHE A 187 -12.16 19.49 3.33
C PHE A 187 -12.37 20.49 2.21
N ARG A 188 -13.58 21.00 2.08
CA ARG A 188 -13.88 22.08 1.13
C ARG A 188 -13.75 23.43 1.81
N LYS A 189 -12.93 24.32 1.23
CA LYS A 189 -12.89 25.71 1.64
C LYS A 189 -14.19 26.37 1.19
N LEU A 190 -14.91 27.00 2.12
CA LEU A 190 -16.14 27.78 1.89
C LEU A 190 -15.78 29.18 1.41
#